data_d50252d612701482e3a7405a2602b8bf
#
_entry.id   d50252d612701482e3a7405a2602b8bf
#
_cell.length_a   1.000
_cell.length_b   1.000
_cell.length_c   1.000
_cell.angle_alpha   90.00
_cell.angle_beta   90.00
_cell.angle_gamma   90.00
#
_symmetry.space_group_name_H-M   'P 1'
#
loop_
_entity.id
_entity.type
_entity.pdbx_description
1 polymer ?
#
loop_
_entity_poly.entity_id
_entity_poly.type
_entity_poly.pdbx_seq_one_letter_code
_entity_poly.pdbx_strand_id
1 'polypeptide(L)'
;MKRQASLGILFLVVFVDLLGFGMVIPVMPIYAEHLGASEAATGWLSTGYSLMQFVFAPIWGRLSDRVGRRPVLLVSIAMTALAFLLYGVAASFAVLLVSRLFAGAATANIAIAQAYVADVTTPEGRARGMGMIGAAFGLGFVFGPAVGGLLAGYSLAAPGLAAAALSLANLVAAFFLLPEPAQHVAATRSRGRFEALLHEFRKPGIRRILLVYLVVTLAFSAMEATYAFLAQRRFGLGERHVGWVFAYIGVIVVLVQGGLIGPLTRRFGEKRLLVAGALLQGVALSALPFANGVGGLLLASAPLAFGSGLASPSIMSMLSRLSRAEDQGGTLGIGQSASALGRIVGPLAGTTSFSVWHAAPYLGGAALMAMGAAVAATVSVPEGGGSARGAVAPAA
;
A
#
# COMPACT_ATOMS: atom_id res chain seq x y z
N MET A 1 3.60 -20.57 23.59
CA MET A 1 3.47 -19.19 24.15
C MET A 1 4.45 -18.19 23.54
N LYS A 2 5.77 -18.42 23.48
CA LYS A 2 6.75 -17.44 22.91
C LYS A 2 6.50 -17.02 21.44
N ARG A 3 6.07 -17.95 20.57
CA ARG A 3 5.79 -17.67 19.14
C ARG A 3 4.56 -16.75 18.91
N GLN A 4 3.50 -16.91 19.70
CA GLN A 4 2.28 -16.06 19.57
C GLN A 4 2.54 -14.65 20.12
N ALA A 5 3.33 -14.52 21.18
CA ALA A 5 3.75 -13.22 21.69
C ALA A 5 4.57 -12.44 20.64
N SER A 6 5.46 -13.11 19.89
CA SER A 6 6.25 -12.48 18.82
C SER A 6 5.41 -11.90 17.70
N LEU A 7 4.31 -12.59 17.29
CA LEU A 7 3.41 -12.09 16.24
C LEU A 7 2.62 -10.87 16.70
N GLY A 8 2.18 -10.81 17.96
CA GLY A 8 1.49 -9.65 18.52
C GLY A 8 2.39 -8.41 18.59
N ILE A 9 3.64 -8.60 18.97
CA ILE A 9 4.64 -7.52 19.00
C ILE A 9 4.93 -7.04 17.57
N LEU A 10 5.10 -7.96 16.62
CA LEU A 10 5.34 -7.62 15.23
C LEU A 10 4.14 -6.86 14.61
N PHE A 11 2.91 -7.28 14.94
CA PHE A 11 1.71 -6.54 14.56
C PHE A 11 1.76 -5.10 15.07
N LEU A 12 2.09 -4.90 16.36
CA LEU A 12 2.18 -3.57 16.96
C LEU A 12 3.24 -2.72 16.26
N VAL A 13 4.42 -3.31 15.99
CA VAL A 13 5.51 -2.65 15.27
C VAL A 13 5.06 -2.16 13.89
N VAL A 14 4.42 -3.03 13.11
CA VAL A 14 3.94 -2.67 11.76
C VAL A 14 2.77 -1.68 11.83
N PHE A 15 1.87 -1.85 12.78
CA PHE A 15 0.72 -0.95 12.96
C PHE A 15 1.17 0.48 13.28
N VAL A 16 2.11 0.65 14.22
CA VAL A 16 2.63 1.98 14.61
C VAL A 16 3.36 2.65 13.45
N ASP A 17 4.12 1.88 12.68
CA ASP A 17 4.82 2.39 11.49
C ASP A 17 3.81 2.90 10.43
N LEU A 18 2.78 2.11 10.15
CA LEU A 18 1.72 2.46 9.19
C LEU A 18 0.81 3.58 9.70
N LEU A 19 0.58 3.66 11.00
CA LEU A 19 -0.13 4.77 11.63
C LEU A 19 0.62 6.08 11.38
N GLY A 20 1.93 6.11 11.66
CA GLY A 20 2.79 7.28 11.41
C GLY A 20 2.80 7.69 9.94
N PHE A 21 2.92 6.73 9.03
CA PHE A 21 2.84 6.96 7.59
C PHE A 21 1.48 7.55 7.18
N GLY A 22 0.38 6.96 7.67
CA GLY A 22 -0.98 7.43 7.41
C GLY A 22 -1.26 8.84 7.92
N MET A 23 -0.64 9.24 9.06
CA MET A 23 -0.78 10.59 9.62
C MET A 23 -0.23 11.67 8.71
N VAL A 24 0.84 11.37 7.98
CA VAL A 24 1.57 12.34 7.14
C VAL A 24 0.97 12.49 5.75
N ILE A 25 0.44 11.41 5.16
CA ILE A 25 -0.02 11.39 3.75
C ILE A 25 -1.01 12.51 3.41
N PRO A 26 -2.16 12.69 4.10
CA PRO A 26 -3.16 13.66 3.70
C PRO A 26 -2.73 15.11 3.94
N VAL A 27 -1.79 15.33 4.83
CA VAL A 27 -1.30 16.66 5.23
C VAL A 27 -0.13 17.11 4.36
N MET A 28 0.64 16.16 3.83
CA MET A 28 1.90 16.41 3.13
C MET A 28 1.78 17.37 1.94
N PRO A 29 0.77 17.28 1.03
CA PRO A 29 0.64 18.23 -0.08
C PRO A 29 0.41 19.67 0.40
N ILE A 30 -0.46 19.83 1.41
CA ILE A 30 -0.78 21.14 1.99
C ILE A 30 0.44 21.74 2.71
N TYR A 31 1.19 20.90 3.43
CA TYR A 31 2.42 21.35 4.11
C TYR A 31 3.48 21.80 3.10
N ALA A 32 3.65 21.08 2.00
CA ALA A 32 4.59 21.46 0.94
C ALA A 32 4.20 22.79 0.29
N GLU A 33 2.92 23.01 0.02
CA GLU A 33 2.41 24.28 -0.53
C GLU A 33 2.67 25.44 0.46
N HIS A 34 2.44 25.21 1.76
CA HIS A 34 2.75 26.19 2.80
C HIS A 34 4.24 26.56 2.86
N LEU A 35 5.13 25.63 2.51
CA LEU A 35 6.58 25.85 2.38
C LEU A 35 6.98 26.43 1.00
N GLY A 36 6.03 26.90 0.20
CA GLY A 36 6.26 27.55 -1.07
C GLY A 36 6.43 26.63 -2.28
N ALA A 37 6.12 25.34 -2.14
CA ALA A 37 6.17 24.41 -3.27
C ALA A 37 4.97 24.63 -4.22
N SER A 38 5.22 24.54 -5.54
CA SER A 38 4.13 24.44 -6.51
C SER A 38 3.44 23.07 -6.41
N GLU A 39 2.17 22.99 -6.85
CA GLU A 39 1.44 21.71 -6.87
C GLU A 39 2.21 20.60 -7.59
N ALA A 40 2.78 20.91 -8.75
CA ALA A 40 3.59 19.97 -9.52
C ALA A 40 4.82 19.49 -8.71
N ALA A 41 5.44 20.37 -7.92
CA ALA A 41 6.60 20.01 -7.10
C ALA A 41 6.22 19.06 -5.96
N THR A 42 5.00 19.14 -5.40
CA THR A 42 4.58 18.28 -4.29
C THR A 42 4.56 16.78 -4.68
N GLY A 43 4.34 16.47 -5.95
CA GLY A 43 4.39 15.10 -6.46
C GLY A 43 5.73 14.41 -6.22
N TRP A 44 6.84 15.16 -6.16
CA TRP A 44 8.16 14.62 -5.87
C TRP A 44 8.28 14.03 -4.46
N LEU A 45 7.46 14.45 -3.50
CA LEU A 45 7.46 13.91 -2.14
C LEU A 45 7.06 12.44 -2.11
N SER A 46 5.97 12.08 -2.79
CA SER A 46 5.48 10.71 -2.88
C SER A 46 6.28 9.89 -3.90
N THR A 47 6.63 10.49 -5.05
CA THR A 47 7.49 9.88 -6.07
C THR A 47 8.86 9.53 -5.50
N GLY A 48 9.52 10.49 -4.84
CA GLY A 48 10.83 10.30 -4.24
C GLY A 48 10.82 9.23 -3.15
N TYR A 49 9.82 9.23 -2.27
CA TYR A 49 9.62 8.18 -1.29
C TYR A 49 9.50 6.79 -1.95
N SER A 50 8.64 6.67 -2.96
CA SER A 50 8.38 5.39 -3.63
C SER A 50 9.59 4.90 -4.45
N LEU A 51 10.34 5.82 -5.05
CA LEU A 51 11.57 5.52 -5.77
C LEU A 51 12.65 4.97 -4.82
N MET A 52 12.89 5.66 -3.69
CA MET A 52 13.82 5.20 -2.67
C MET A 52 13.40 3.86 -2.07
N GLN A 53 12.12 3.68 -1.76
CA GLN A 53 11.59 2.39 -1.31
C GLN A 53 11.87 1.27 -2.33
N PHE A 54 11.62 1.52 -3.60
CA PHE A 54 11.86 0.55 -4.67
C PHE A 54 13.34 0.13 -4.77
N VAL A 55 14.25 1.11 -4.68
CA VAL A 55 15.70 0.86 -4.77
C VAL A 55 16.22 0.14 -3.52
N PHE A 56 15.79 0.57 -2.34
CA PHE A 56 16.34 0.07 -1.07
C PHE A 56 15.68 -1.22 -0.55
N ALA A 57 14.42 -1.51 -0.92
CA ALA A 57 13.74 -2.73 -0.47
C ALA A 57 14.53 -4.04 -0.71
N PRO A 58 15.13 -4.30 -1.90
CA PRO A 58 15.94 -5.50 -2.12
C PRO A 58 17.27 -5.47 -1.37
N ILE A 59 17.80 -4.28 -1.03
CA ILE A 59 19.04 -4.13 -0.25
C ILE A 59 18.77 -4.56 1.19
N TRP A 60 17.70 -4.02 1.80
CA TRP A 60 17.27 -4.36 3.14
C TRP A 60 16.88 -5.85 3.26
N GLY A 61 16.17 -6.39 2.28
CA GLY A 61 15.83 -7.81 2.25
C GLY A 61 17.08 -8.68 2.35
N ARG A 62 18.07 -8.44 1.47
CA ARG A 62 19.36 -9.18 1.49
C ARG A 62 20.16 -8.96 2.76
N LEU A 63 20.15 -7.76 3.29
CA LEU A 63 20.84 -7.45 4.55
C LEU A 63 20.20 -8.21 5.71
N SER A 64 18.86 -8.24 5.79
CA SER A 64 18.14 -8.95 6.84
C SER A 64 18.30 -10.48 6.78
N ASP A 65 18.54 -11.02 5.57
CA ASP A 65 18.88 -12.45 5.41
C ASP A 65 20.28 -12.80 5.95
N ARG A 66 21.21 -11.82 6.00
CA ARG A 66 22.60 -12.04 6.43
C ARG A 66 22.84 -11.70 7.89
N VAL A 67 22.31 -10.56 8.33
CA VAL A 67 22.59 -9.97 9.67
C VAL A 67 21.54 -10.37 10.68
N GLY A 68 20.34 -10.77 10.22
CA GLY A 68 19.20 -11.10 11.05
C GLY A 68 18.02 -10.14 10.84
N ARG A 69 16.82 -10.62 11.14
CA ARG A 69 15.59 -9.84 10.93
C ARG A 69 15.47 -8.69 11.91
N ARG A 70 15.71 -8.98 13.18
CA ARG A 70 15.56 -7.99 14.28
C ARG A 70 16.50 -6.80 14.15
N PRO A 71 17.84 -6.95 13.97
CA PRO A 71 18.74 -5.82 13.85
C PRO A 71 18.36 -4.88 12.72
N VAL A 72 18.04 -5.44 11.55
CA VAL A 72 17.67 -4.64 10.36
C VAL A 72 16.34 -3.94 10.57
N LEU A 73 15.36 -4.59 11.22
CA LEU A 73 14.09 -3.95 11.55
C LEU A 73 14.28 -2.78 12.52
N LEU A 74 15.10 -2.94 13.57
CA LEU A 74 15.41 -1.87 14.52
C LEU A 74 16.08 -0.66 13.84
N VAL A 75 17.05 -0.89 12.97
CA VAL A 75 17.69 0.18 12.18
C VAL A 75 16.67 0.88 11.28
N SER A 76 15.80 0.12 10.60
CA SER A 76 14.76 0.68 9.76
C SER A 76 13.78 1.56 10.56
N ILE A 77 13.32 1.11 11.75
CA ILE A 77 12.45 1.90 12.62
C ILE A 77 13.16 3.19 13.11
N ALA A 78 14.43 3.09 13.49
CA ALA A 78 15.22 4.27 13.91
C ALA A 78 15.35 5.30 12.78
N MET A 79 15.65 4.84 11.57
CA MET A 79 15.70 5.71 10.39
C MET A 79 14.34 6.32 10.06
N THR A 80 13.24 5.57 10.21
CA THR A 80 11.88 6.07 10.03
C THR A 80 11.54 7.14 11.06
N ALA A 81 11.90 6.95 12.33
CA ALA A 81 11.73 7.96 13.37
C ALA A 81 12.47 9.27 13.02
N LEU A 82 13.72 9.16 12.55
CA LEU A 82 14.50 10.31 12.11
C LEU A 82 13.89 10.99 10.88
N ALA A 83 13.37 10.22 9.93
CA ALA A 83 12.68 10.76 8.75
C ALA A 83 11.44 11.57 9.13
N PHE A 84 10.61 11.07 10.07
CA PHE A 84 9.46 11.80 10.59
C PHE A 84 9.85 13.03 11.40
N LEU A 85 10.94 12.97 12.15
CA LEU A 85 11.47 14.13 12.84
C LEU A 85 11.90 15.22 11.84
N LEU A 86 12.65 14.84 10.79
CA LEU A 86 13.02 15.77 9.71
C LEU A 86 11.80 16.38 9.02
N TYR A 87 10.73 15.58 8.82
CA TYR A 87 9.46 16.10 8.32
C TYR A 87 8.86 17.15 9.26
N GLY A 88 8.82 16.85 10.57
CA GLY A 88 8.20 17.73 11.57
C GLY A 88 8.97 19.03 11.81
N VAL A 89 10.29 19.06 11.55
CA VAL A 89 11.11 20.27 11.70
C VAL A 89 11.40 20.95 10.34
N ALA A 90 10.73 20.54 9.27
CA ALA A 90 11.00 21.06 7.93
C ALA A 90 10.63 22.56 7.84
N ALA A 91 11.63 23.41 7.60
CA ALA A 91 11.47 24.85 7.38
C ALA A 91 11.50 25.23 5.89
N SER A 92 11.66 24.26 4.98
CA SER A 92 11.66 24.45 3.54
C SER A 92 11.21 23.20 2.82
N PHE A 93 10.73 23.34 1.58
CA PHE A 93 10.37 22.22 0.72
C PHE A 93 11.54 21.24 0.51
N ALA A 94 12.78 21.75 0.42
CA ALA A 94 13.95 20.90 0.26
C ALA A 94 14.15 19.95 1.46
N VAL A 95 14.01 20.44 2.69
CA VAL A 95 14.10 19.59 3.89
C VAL A 95 12.96 18.59 3.94
N LEU A 96 11.74 19.02 3.56
CA LEU A 96 10.58 18.13 3.47
C LEU A 96 10.82 17.01 2.44
N LEU A 97 11.38 17.34 1.26
CA LEU A 97 11.74 16.36 0.23
C LEU A 97 12.81 15.38 0.72
N VAL A 98 13.89 15.89 1.36
CA VAL A 98 14.93 15.04 1.95
C VAL A 98 14.34 14.08 2.98
N SER A 99 13.41 14.55 3.83
CA SER A 99 12.73 13.67 4.79
C SER A 99 11.98 12.53 4.09
N ARG A 100 11.35 12.78 2.93
CA ARG A 100 10.62 11.77 2.17
C ARG A 100 11.55 10.79 1.47
N LEU A 101 12.64 11.27 0.86
CA LEU A 101 13.67 10.41 0.28
C LEU A 101 14.27 9.49 1.35
N PHE A 102 14.60 10.06 2.52
CA PHE A 102 15.15 9.30 3.63
C PHE A 102 14.15 8.29 4.21
N ALA A 103 12.86 8.68 4.36
CA ALA A 103 11.80 7.76 4.76
C ALA A 103 11.65 6.59 3.78
N GLY A 104 11.66 6.86 2.47
CA GLY A 104 11.60 5.83 1.44
C GLY A 104 12.77 4.85 1.52
N ALA A 105 13.99 5.38 1.70
CA ALA A 105 15.19 4.57 1.89
C ALA A 105 15.16 3.74 3.19
N ALA A 106 14.54 4.29 4.24
CA ALA A 106 14.39 3.62 5.53
C ALA A 106 13.34 2.50 5.51
N THR A 107 12.35 2.56 4.63
CA THR A 107 11.16 1.68 4.66
C THR A 107 11.49 0.26 4.23
N ALA A 108 11.87 -0.57 5.18
CA ALA A 108 12.04 -2.01 5.01
C ALA A 108 11.04 -2.81 5.87
N ASN A 109 10.35 -2.15 6.80
CA ASN A 109 9.60 -2.76 7.89
C ASN A 109 8.60 -3.81 7.43
N ILE A 110 7.85 -3.54 6.36
CA ILE A 110 6.80 -4.45 5.86
C ILE A 110 7.41 -5.72 5.27
N ALA A 111 8.42 -5.59 4.40
CA ALA A 111 9.06 -6.74 3.77
C ALA A 111 9.77 -7.61 4.81
N ILE A 112 10.46 -6.99 5.76
CA ILE A 112 11.14 -7.70 6.87
C ILE A 112 10.11 -8.33 7.80
N ALA A 113 8.99 -7.66 8.11
CA ALA A 113 7.92 -8.21 8.93
C ALA A 113 7.27 -9.44 8.27
N GLN A 114 7.04 -9.41 6.96
CA GLN A 114 6.54 -10.56 6.21
C GLN A 114 7.54 -11.74 6.23
N ALA A 115 8.83 -11.45 6.07
CA ALA A 115 9.88 -12.45 6.19
C ALA A 115 9.97 -13.00 7.63
N TYR A 116 9.89 -12.14 8.64
CA TYR A 116 9.85 -12.54 10.04
C TYR A 116 8.67 -13.47 10.33
N VAL A 117 7.45 -13.14 9.84
CA VAL A 117 6.28 -14.03 9.96
C VAL A 117 6.57 -15.39 9.33
N ALA A 118 7.17 -15.40 8.12
CA ALA A 118 7.52 -16.65 7.46
C ALA A 118 8.51 -17.51 8.27
N ASP A 119 9.44 -16.86 8.97
CA ASP A 119 10.47 -17.53 9.78
C ASP A 119 9.92 -18.08 11.12
N VAL A 120 8.90 -17.43 11.72
CA VAL A 120 8.35 -17.83 13.02
C VAL A 120 7.07 -18.65 12.95
N THR A 121 6.45 -18.83 11.77
CA THR A 121 5.19 -19.56 11.60
C THR A 121 5.39 -20.88 10.85
N THR A 122 4.54 -21.86 11.15
CA THR A 122 4.38 -23.05 10.30
C THR A 122 3.63 -22.69 9.02
N PRO A 123 3.69 -23.52 7.96
CA PRO A 123 2.93 -23.28 6.73
C PRO A 123 1.44 -23.00 6.97
N GLU A 124 0.81 -23.72 7.90
CA GLU A 124 -0.61 -23.59 8.26
C GLU A 124 -0.89 -22.28 9.02
N GLY A 125 0.04 -21.82 9.86
CA GLY A 125 -0.07 -20.59 10.65
C GLY A 125 0.29 -19.32 9.86
N ARG A 126 0.97 -19.47 8.72
CA ARG A 126 1.50 -18.35 7.92
C ARG A 126 0.39 -17.41 7.41
N ALA A 127 -0.72 -17.98 6.95
CA ALA A 127 -1.88 -17.21 6.48
C ALA A 127 -2.42 -16.28 7.58
N ARG A 128 -2.49 -16.76 8.84
CA ARG A 128 -2.91 -15.94 9.99
C ARG A 128 -1.92 -14.83 10.29
N GLY A 129 -0.61 -15.10 10.25
CA GLY A 129 0.44 -14.11 10.47
C GLY A 129 0.43 -13.01 9.39
N MET A 130 0.28 -13.37 8.11
CA MET A 130 0.15 -12.41 7.01
C MET A 130 -1.15 -11.60 7.13
N GLY A 131 -2.25 -12.22 7.57
CA GLY A 131 -3.50 -11.54 7.86
C GLY A 131 -3.39 -10.47 8.95
N MET A 132 -2.55 -10.70 9.96
CA MET A 132 -2.25 -9.69 10.99
C MET A 132 -1.52 -8.46 10.40
N ILE A 133 -0.56 -8.67 9.49
CA ILE A 133 0.08 -7.55 8.78
C ILE A 133 -0.96 -6.77 7.95
N GLY A 134 -1.84 -7.48 7.25
CA GLY A 134 -2.95 -6.86 6.52
C GLY A 134 -3.89 -6.04 7.42
N ALA A 135 -4.20 -6.55 8.62
CA ALA A 135 -5.01 -5.83 9.61
C ALA A 135 -4.27 -4.56 10.12
N ALA A 136 -2.94 -4.64 10.34
CA ALA A 136 -2.13 -3.48 10.71
C ALA A 136 -2.18 -2.39 9.62
N PHE A 137 -2.12 -2.78 8.35
CA PHE A 137 -2.31 -1.88 7.21
C PHE A 137 -3.68 -1.19 7.25
N GLY A 138 -4.76 -1.98 7.36
CA GLY A 138 -6.10 -1.44 7.39
C GLY A 138 -6.30 -0.44 8.53
N LEU A 139 -5.91 -0.80 9.74
CA LEU A 139 -6.04 0.06 10.93
C LEU A 139 -5.15 1.31 10.82
N GLY A 140 -3.90 1.17 10.32
CA GLY A 140 -3.00 2.31 10.10
C GLY A 140 -3.57 3.33 9.10
N PHE A 141 -4.17 2.86 8.02
CA PHE A 141 -4.82 3.71 7.01
C PHE A 141 -6.17 4.29 7.44
N VAL A 142 -6.83 3.75 8.46
CA VAL A 142 -8.05 4.35 9.05
C VAL A 142 -7.67 5.41 10.08
N PHE A 143 -6.85 5.02 11.06
CA PHE A 143 -6.53 5.88 12.20
C PHE A 143 -5.47 6.93 11.86
N GLY A 144 -4.51 6.60 10.97
CA GLY A 144 -3.45 7.50 10.57
C GLY A 144 -3.97 8.84 10.05
N PRO A 145 -4.74 8.87 8.96
CA PRO A 145 -5.29 10.11 8.41
C PRO A 145 -6.17 10.87 9.38
N ALA A 146 -6.97 10.18 10.20
CA ALA A 146 -7.83 10.84 11.21
C ALA A 146 -6.98 11.57 12.26
N VAL A 147 -5.97 10.89 12.82
CA VAL A 147 -5.07 11.47 13.81
C VAL A 147 -4.21 12.56 13.17
N GLY A 148 -3.69 12.31 11.96
CA GLY A 148 -2.90 13.27 11.20
C GLY A 148 -3.65 14.57 10.91
N GLY A 149 -4.90 14.48 10.44
CA GLY A 149 -5.75 15.63 10.20
C GLY A 149 -6.11 16.40 11.46
N LEU A 150 -6.36 15.69 12.58
CA LEU A 150 -6.59 16.33 13.89
C LEU A 150 -5.36 17.12 14.35
N LEU A 151 -4.16 16.53 14.25
CA LEU A 151 -2.91 17.15 14.65
C LEU A 151 -2.53 18.32 13.72
N ALA A 152 -2.80 18.20 12.43
CA ALA A 152 -2.55 19.27 11.44
C ALA A 152 -3.39 20.52 11.74
N GLY A 153 -4.55 20.38 12.39
CA GLY A 153 -5.33 21.51 12.87
C GLY A 153 -4.64 22.37 13.94
N TYR A 154 -3.58 21.85 14.59
CA TYR A 154 -2.73 22.63 15.50
C TYR A 154 -1.49 23.18 14.79
N SER A 155 -0.84 22.35 13.98
CA SER A 155 0.33 22.71 13.18
C SER A 155 0.55 21.67 12.10
N LEU A 156 0.95 22.09 10.88
CA LEU A 156 1.32 21.19 9.78
C LEU A 156 2.54 20.30 10.10
N ALA A 157 3.36 20.71 11.05
CA ALA A 157 4.48 19.94 11.58
C ALA A 157 4.05 18.85 12.57
N ALA A 158 2.94 19.05 13.30
CA ALA A 158 2.52 18.19 14.40
C ALA A 158 2.33 16.71 14.01
N PRO A 159 1.74 16.34 12.84
CA PRO A 159 1.66 14.94 12.42
C PRO A 159 3.03 14.26 12.31
N GLY A 160 4.02 14.97 11.76
CA GLY A 160 5.39 14.46 11.64
C GLY A 160 6.07 14.26 12.99
N LEU A 161 5.95 15.23 13.90
CA LEU A 161 6.52 15.14 15.25
C LEU A 161 5.87 14.02 16.06
N ALA A 162 4.56 13.88 15.97
CA ALA A 162 3.84 12.78 16.62
C ALA A 162 4.23 11.41 16.04
N ALA A 163 4.34 11.30 14.71
CA ALA A 163 4.84 10.10 14.06
C ALA A 163 6.26 9.75 14.46
N ALA A 164 7.15 10.75 14.61
CA ALA A 164 8.51 10.56 15.10
C ALA A 164 8.52 10.02 16.54
N ALA A 165 7.73 10.62 17.45
CA ALA A 165 7.61 10.16 18.82
C ALA A 165 7.06 8.74 18.92
N LEU A 166 6.02 8.41 18.12
CA LEU A 166 5.46 7.07 18.05
C LEU A 166 6.48 6.06 17.50
N SER A 167 7.23 6.42 16.44
CA SER A 167 8.27 5.56 15.89
C SER A 167 9.42 5.35 16.86
N LEU A 168 9.78 6.35 17.65
CA LEU A 168 10.77 6.21 18.71
C LEU A 168 10.29 5.28 19.84
N ALA A 169 9.03 5.44 20.28
CA ALA A 169 8.41 4.53 21.24
C ALA A 169 8.34 3.08 20.70
N ASN A 170 8.02 2.94 19.41
CA ASN A 170 8.02 1.66 18.70
C ASN A 170 9.43 1.04 18.66
N LEU A 171 10.47 1.84 18.42
CA LEU A 171 11.87 1.40 18.45
C LEU A 171 12.23 0.84 19.83
N VAL A 172 11.90 1.57 20.88
CA VAL A 172 12.15 1.15 22.27
C VAL A 172 11.39 -0.14 22.57
N ALA A 173 10.11 -0.20 22.24
CA ALA A 173 9.30 -1.41 22.43
C ALA A 173 9.86 -2.61 21.64
N ALA A 174 10.20 -2.43 20.37
CA ALA A 174 10.79 -3.47 19.53
C ALA A 174 12.15 -3.93 20.05
N PHE A 175 12.97 -3.01 20.56
CA PHE A 175 14.29 -3.34 21.13
C PHE A 175 14.18 -4.28 22.32
N PHE A 176 13.24 -4.07 23.24
CA PHE A 176 13.09 -4.91 24.44
C PHE A 176 12.21 -6.14 24.21
N LEU A 177 11.21 -6.06 23.34
CA LEU A 177 10.17 -7.08 23.24
C LEU A 177 10.30 -8.00 22.03
N LEU A 178 10.95 -7.56 20.93
CA LEU A 178 11.02 -8.37 19.70
C LEU A 178 12.22 -9.32 19.75
N PRO A 179 12.03 -10.64 19.80
CA PRO A 179 13.13 -11.62 19.76
C PRO A 179 13.66 -11.77 18.33
N GLU A 180 14.90 -12.24 18.18
CA GLU A 180 15.43 -12.69 16.90
C GLU A 180 14.81 -14.05 16.55
N PRO A 181 14.35 -14.29 15.30
CA PRO A 181 13.91 -15.61 14.86
C PRO A 181 15.04 -16.65 14.94
N ALA A 182 14.75 -17.83 15.49
CA ALA A 182 15.74 -18.88 15.68
C ALA A 182 16.20 -19.56 14.36
N GLN A 183 15.49 -19.36 13.26
CA GLN A 183 15.79 -19.96 11.95
C GLN A 183 16.04 -18.88 10.91
N HIS A 184 17.32 -18.66 10.61
CA HIS A 184 17.73 -18.07 9.35
C HIS A 184 17.84 -19.18 8.32
N VAL A 185 16.75 -19.46 7.60
CA VAL A 185 16.86 -20.24 6.38
C VAL A 185 17.52 -19.31 5.36
N ALA A 186 18.82 -19.40 5.27
CA ALA A 186 19.57 -18.75 4.20
C ALA A 186 18.88 -19.16 2.88
N ALA A 187 18.26 -18.18 2.21
CA ALA A 187 17.59 -18.43 0.96
C ALA A 187 18.65 -19.01 -0.01
N THR A 188 18.53 -20.29 -0.26
CA THR A 188 19.38 -20.99 -1.23
C THR A 188 19.30 -20.19 -2.54
N ARG A 189 20.41 -19.58 -2.93
CA ARG A 189 20.55 -18.87 -4.20
C ARG A 189 20.30 -19.87 -5.33
N SER A 190 19.08 -20.02 -5.79
CA SER A 190 18.87 -20.76 -7.04
C SER A 190 19.30 -19.87 -8.20
N ARG A 191 20.37 -20.25 -8.87
CA ARG A 191 20.86 -19.62 -10.13
C ARG A 191 19.76 -19.51 -11.21
N GLY A 192 18.70 -20.33 -11.15
CA GLY A 192 17.56 -20.31 -12.06
C GLY A 192 16.42 -19.34 -11.72
N ARG A 193 16.50 -18.61 -10.59
CA ARG A 193 15.37 -17.77 -10.12
C ARG A 193 15.06 -16.61 -11.06
N PHE A 194 16.07 -16.03 -11.69
CA PHE A 194 15.88 -14.95 -12.66
C PHE A 194 15.28 -15.46 -13.98
N GLU A 195 15.72 -16.62 -14.46
CA GLU A 195 15.16 -17.26 -15.65
C GLU A 195 13.71 -17.70 -15.42
N ALA A 196 13.40 -18.26 -14.24
CA ALA A 196 12.04 -18.60 -13.85
C ALA A 196 11.14 -17.35 -13.81
N LEU A 197 11.62 -16.24 -13.26
CA LEU A 197 10.90 -14.96 -13.25
C LEU A 197 10.64 -14.42 -14.66
N LEU A 198 11.64 -14.49 -15.55
CA LEU A 198 11.47 -14.11 -16.96
C LEU A 198 10.46 -15.01 -17.67
N HIS A 199 10.48 -16.30 -17.37
CA HIS A 199 9.51 -17.26 -17.90
C HIS A 199 8.08 -16.92 -17.45
N GLU A 200 7.87 -16.65 -16.17
CA GLU A 200 6.56 -16.22 -15.62
C GLU A 200 6.08 -14.92 -16.27
N PHE A 201 6.98 -13.94 -16.45
CA PHE A 201 6.63 -12.68 -17.11
C PHE A 201 6.20 -12.85 -18.57
N ARG A 202 6.66 -13.92 -19.26
CA ARG A 202 6.24 -14.23 -20.63
C ARG A 202 4.80 -14.76 -20.74
N LYS A 203 4.22 -15.25 -19.66
CA LYS A 203 2.82 -15.75 -19.66
C LYS A 203 1.84 -14.60 -19.93
N PRO A 204 1.00 -14.69 -20.98
CA PRO A 204 0.09 -13.59 -21.35
C PRO A 204 -0.85 -13.16 -20.21
N GLY A 205 -1.35 -14.13 -19.42
CA GLY A 205 -2.23 -13.86 -18.27
C GLY A 205 -1.54 -13.03 -17.19
N ILE A 206 -0.32 -13.41 -16.80
CA ILE A 206 0.47 -12.70 -15.78
C ILE A 206 0.79 -11.29 -16.27
N ARG A 207 1.27 -11.14 -17.52
CA ARG A 207 1.59 -9.83 -18.11
C ARG A 207 0.38 -8.89 -18.11
N ARG A 208 -0.82 -9.39 -18.43
CA ARG A 208 -2.05 -8.60 -18.41
C ARG A 208 -2.39 -8.15 -16.99
N ILE A 209 -2.30 -9.02 -15.98
CA ILE A 209 -2.59 -8.65 -14.59
C ILE A 209 -1.52 -7.68 -14.04
N LEU A 210 -0.25 -7.82 -14.41
CA LEU A 210 0.80 -6.86 -14.06
C LEU A 210 0.50 -5.48 -14.64
N LEU A 211 0.05 -5.41 -15.90
CA LEU A 211 -0.38 -4.16 -16.51
C LEU A 211 -1.59 -3.56 -15.77
N VAL A 212 -2.59 -4.37 -15.44
CA VAL A 212 -3.73 -3.92 -14.63
C VAL A 212 -3.27 -3.37 -13.28
N TYR A 213 -2.34 -4.06 -12.61
CA TYR A 213 -1.82 -3.62 -11.32
C TYR A 213 -1.08 -2.28 -11.41
N LEU A 214 -0.22 -2.14 -12.43
CA LEU A 214 0.47 -0.89 -12.74
C LEU A 214 -0.53 0.26 -12.93
N VAL A 215 -1.50 0.08 -13.80
CA VAL A 215 -2.47 1.10 -14.21
C VAL A 215 -3.38 1.50 -13.05
N VAL A 216 -3.91 0.52 -12.31
CA VAL A 216 -4.77 0.77 -11.14
C VAL A 216 -3.99 1.52 -10.06
N THR A 217 -2.75 1.11 -9.79
CA THR A 217 -1.92 1.80 -8.79
C THR A 217 -1.51 3.20 -9.24
N LEU A 218 -1.19 3.38 -10.52
CA LEU A 218 -0.86 4.69 -11.08
C LEU A 218 -2.03 5.67 -10.92
N ALA A 219 -3.22 5.27 -11.34
CA ALA A 219 -4.43 6.10 -11.25
C ALA A 219 -4.78 6.43 -9.79
N PHE A 220 -4.69 5.43 -8.88
CA PHE A 220 -4.93 5.62 -7.47
C PHE A 220 -3.92 6.58 -6.83
N SER A 221 -2.61 6.40 -7.11
CA SER A 221 -1.56 7.26 -6.55
C SER A 221 -1.60 8.68 -7.10
N ALA A 222 -2.01 8.88 -8.36
CA ALA A 222 -2.23 10.21 -8.92
C ALA A 222 -3.37 10.93 -8.21
N MET A 223 -4.48 10.23 -7.96
CA MET A 223 -5.61 10.75 -7.20
C MET A 223 -5.20 11.05 -5.75
N GLU A 224 -4.53 10.12 -5.06
CA GLU A 224 -4.12 10.29 -3.67
C GLU A 224 -3.27 11.55 -3.46
N ALA A 225 -2.31 11.81 -4.37
CA ALA A 225 -1.43 12.98 -4.30
C ALA A 225 -2.15 14.30 -4.55
N THR A 226 -3.29 14.30 -5.23
CA THR A 226 -4.05 15.52 -5.59
C THR A 226 -5.32 15.70 -4.78
N TYR A 227 -5.76 14.68 -4.05
CA TYR A 227 -7.04 14.68 -3.35
C TYR A 227 -7.16 15.80 -2.30
N ALA A 228 -6.10 16.04 -1.53
CA ALA A 228 -6.08 17.10 -0.53
C ALA A 228 -6.26 18.49 -1.18
N PHE A 229 -5.60 18.75 -2.31
CA PHE A 229 -5.75 19.98 -3.08
C PHE A 229 -7.17 20.15 -3.64
N LEU A 230 -7.74 19.07 -4.20
CA LEU A 230 -9.13 19.10 -4.68
C LEU A 230 -10.10 19.43 -3.53
N ALA A 231 -9.92 18.77 -2.37
CA ALA A 231 -10.76 18.97 -1.19
C ALA A 231 -10.66 20.43 -0.67
N GLN A 232 -9.46 20.97 -0.62
CA GLN A 232 -9.23 22.33 -0.16
C GLN A 232 -9.79 23.38 -1.16
N ARG A 233 -9.42 23.27 -2.45
CA ARG A 233 -9.75 24.31 -3.44
C ARG A 233 -11.20 24.33 -3.85
N ARG A 234 -11.79 23.16 -4.01
CA ARG A 234 -13.17 23.06 -4.49
C ARG A 234 -14.21 23.11 -3.39
N PHE A 235 -13.87 22.58 -2.19
CA PHE A 235 -14.83 22.45 -1.10
C PHE A 235 -14.47 23.28 0.14
N GLY A 236 -13.33 23.99 0.13
CA GLY A 236 -12.86 24.79 1.26
C GLY A 236 -12.51 23.96 2.51
N LEU A 237 -12.19 22.66 2.34
CA LEU A 237 -11.89 21.78 3.44
C LEU A 237 -10.47 21.99 3.93
N GLY A 238 -10.31 22.39 5.19
CA GLY A 238 -9.00 22.42 5.85
C GLY A 238 -8.48 21.02 6.16
N GLU A 239 -7.24 20.96 6.64
CA GLU A 239 -6.44 19.73 6.88
C GLU A 239 -7.19 18.72 7.75
N ARG A 240 -7.87 19.21 8.80
CA ARG A 240 -8.65 18.38 9.72
C ARG A 240 -9.79 17.65 9.00
N HIS A 241 -10.49 18.32 8.12
CA HIS A 241 -11.59 17.74 7.34
C HIS A 241 -11.10 16.76 6.30
N VAL A 242 -9.97 17.06 5.65
CA VAL A 242 -9.30 16.15 4.71
C VAL A 242 -8.91 14.85 5.42
N GLY A 243 -8.35 14.93 6.64
CA GLY A 243 -8.05 13.76 7.45
C GLY A 243 -9.27 12.88 7.73
N TRP A 244 -10.42 13.47 8.05
CA TRP A 244 -11.68 12.73 8.27
C TRP A 244 -12.21 12.06 6.99
N VAL A 245 -12.05 12.69 5.83
CA VAL A 245 -12.44 12.08 4.56
C VAL A 245 -11.56 10.87 4.23
N PHE A 246 -10.25 10.96 4.46
CA PHE A 246 -9.36 9.79 4.31
C PHE A 246 -9.68 8.68 5.31
N ALA A 247 -10.02 9.02 6.55
CA ALA A 247 -10.48 8.04 7.55
C ALA A 247 -11.78 7.35 7.11
N TYR A 248 -12.73 8.09 6.57
CA TYR A 248 -13.96 7.54 5.99
C TYR A 248 -13.66 6.54 4.84
N ILE A 249 -12.79 6.91 3.92
CA ILE A 249 -12.30 6.02 2.85
C ILE A 249 -11.67 4.76 3.45
N GLY A 250 -10.78 4.92 4.44
CA GLY A 250 -10.11 3.82 5.12
C GLY A 250 -11.10 2.85 5.80
N VAL A 251 -12.12 3.36 6.49
CA VAL A 251 -13.16 2.53 7.11
C VAL A 251 -13.87 1.66 6.07
N ILE A 252 -14.27 2.24 4.94
CA ILE A 252 -14.92 1.47 3.86
C ILE A 252 -13.99 0.37 3.34
N VAL A 253 -12.72 0.68 3.08
CA VAL A 253 -11.73 -0.29 2.62
C VAL A 253 -11.59 -1.45 3.61
N VAL A 254 -11.49 -1.15 4.92
CA VAL A 254 -11.38 -2.17 5.98
C VAL A 254 -12.62 -3.04 6.05
N LEU A 255 -13.82 -2.46 5.98
CA LEU A 255 -15.07 -3.22 5.97
C LEU A 255 -15.17 -4.14 4.75
N VAL A 256 -14.75 -3.67 3.58
CA VAL A 256 -14.75 -4.48 2.35
C VAL A 256 -13.73 -5.60 2.45
N GLN A 257 -12.48 -5.30 2.79
CA GLN A 257 -11.40 -6.30 2.85
C GLN A 257 -11.55 -7.26 4.04
N GLY A 258 -12.00 -6.78 5.19
CA GLY A 258 -12.17 -7.58 6.40
C GLY A 258 -13.43 -8.45 6.43
N GLY A 259 -14.51 -7.98 5.79
CA GLY A 259 -15.82 -8.65 5.89
C GLY A 259 -16.40 -9.14 4.57
N LEU A 260 -16.36 -8.31 3.52
CA LEU A 260 -17.10 -8.56 2.30
C LEU A 260 -16.33 -9.32 1.23
N ILE A 261 -15.00 -9.15 1.14
CA ILE A 261 -14.19 -9.72 0.06
C ILE A 261 -14.30 -11.25 -0.01
N GLY A 262 -14.30 -11.95 1.13
CA GLY A 262 -14.37 -13.40 1.18
C GLY A 262 -15.68 -13.96 0.60
N PRO A 263 -16.85 -13.55 1.10
CA PRO A 263 -18.14 -13.93 0.54
C PRO A 263 -18.30 -13.54 -0.94
N LEU A 264 -17.89 -12.33 -1.32
CA LEU A 264 -17.98 -11.86 -2.70
C LEU A 264 -17.10 -12.66 -3.65
N THR A 265 -15.86 -13.00 -3.23
CA THR A 265 -14.96 -13.83 -4.03
C THR A 265 -15.52 -15.23 -4.24
N ARG A 266 -16.14 -15.84 -3.22
CA ARG A 266 -16.79 -17.16 -3.35
C ARG A 266 -17.97 -17.13 -4.32
N ARG A 267 -18.73 -16.02 -4.35
CA ARG A 267 -19.93 -15.89 -5.19
C ARG A 267 -19.65 -15.47 -6.61
N PHE A 268 -18.72 -14.54 -6.83
CA PHE A 268 -18.51 -13.89 -8.13
C PHE A 268 -17.15 -14.21 -8.77
N GLY A 269 -16.17 -14.69 -7.98
CA GLY A 269 -14.80 -14.93 -8.41
C GLY A 269 -13.95 -13.65 -8.51
N GLU A 270 -12.64 -13.80 -8.43
CA GLU A 270 -11.67 -12.69 -8.36
C GLU A 270 -11.69 -11.80 -9.61
N LYS A 271 -11.84 -12.41 -10.80
CA LYS A 271 -11.85 -11.68 -12.07
C LYS A 271 -13.00 -10.66 -12.12
N ARG A 272 -14.23 -11.07 -11.77
CA ARG A 272 -15.39 -10.17 -11.77
C ARG A 272 -15.25 -9.07 -10.73
N LEU A 273 -14.68 -9.40 -9.56
CA LEU A 273 -14.43 -8.42 -8.50
C LEU A 273 -13.36 -7.41 -8.91
N LEU A 274 -12.31 -7.84 -9.60
CA LEU A 274 -11.30 -6.94 -10.13
C LEU A 274 -11.89 -5.97 -11.16
N VAL A 275 -12.67 -6.48 -12.12
CA VAL A 275 -13.32 -5.64 -13.15
C VAL A 275 -14.30 -4.66 -12.49
N ALA A 276 -15.19 -5.15 -11.62
CA ALA A 276 -16.15 -4.30 -10.90
C ALA A 276 -15.44 -3.25 -10.03
N GLY A 277 -14.38 -3.65 -9.32
CA GLY A 277 -13.58 -2.73 -8.50
C GLY A 277 -12.91 -1.63 -9.32
N ALA A 278 -12.34 -1.97 -10.47
CA ALA A 278 -11.73 -0.98 -11.36
C ALA A 278 -12.79 -0.03 -11.96
N LEU A 279 -13.94 -0.55 -12.38
CA LEU A 279 -15.03 0.28 -12.90
C LEU A 279 -15.61 1.20 -11.84
N LEU A 280 -15.83 0.72 -10.61
CA LEU A 280 -16.29 1.56 -9.49
C LEU A 280 -15.31 2.69 -9.20
N GLN A 281 -14.00 2.41 -9.19
CA GLN A 281 -12.98 3.44 -9.05
C GLN A 281 -13.01 4.42 -10.23
N GLY A 282 -13.17 3.95 -11.47
CA GLY A 282 -13.28 4.79 -12.66
C GLY A 282 -14.47 5.76 -12.59
N VAL A 283 -15.65 5.25 -12.22
CA VAL A 283 -16.85 6.08 -12.02
C VAL A 283 -16.63 7.12 -10.90
N ALA A 284 -16.06 6.69 -9.78
CA ALA A 284 -15.75 7.58 -8.66
C ALA A 284 -14.77 8.70 -9.07
N LEU A 285 -13.68 8.34 -9.75
CA LEU A 285 -12.72 9.30 -10.26
C LEU A 285 -13.37 10.29 -11.22
N SER A 286 -14.26 9.84 -12.11
CA SER A 286 -14.98 10.74 -13.02
C SER A 286 -15.91 11.71 -12.28
N ALA A 287 -16.49 11.29 -11.15
CA ALA A 287 -17.44 12.09 -10.38
C ALA A 287 -16.77 13.10 -9.43
N LEU A 288 -15.61 12.74 -8.84
CA LEU A 288 -14.93 13.54 -7.80
C LEU A 288 -14.71 15.00 -8.17
N PRO A 289 -14.15 15.38 -9.35
CA PRO A 289 -13.90 16.77 -9.68
C PRO A 289 -15.18 17.59 -9.95
N PHE A 290 -16.32 16.94 -10.12
CA PHE A 290 -17.61 17.58 -10.38
C PHE A 290 -18.59 17.45 -9.20
N ALA A 291 -18.20 16.85 -8.10
CA ALA A 291 -19.01 16.71 -6.91
C ALA A 291 -19.45 18.08 -6.35
N ASN A 292 -20.64 18.16 -5.78
CA ASN A 292 -21.19 19.37 -5.18
C ASN A 292 -21.21 19.24 -3.66
N GLY A 293 -20.50 20.12 -2.97
CA GLY A 293 -20.41 20.15 -1.52
C GLY A 293 -19.74 18.89 -0.91
N VAL A 294 -19.62 18.87 0.40
CA VAL A 294 -18.98 17.78 1.16
C VAL A 294 -19.75 16.46 1.01
N GLY A 295 -21.09 16.53 0.97
CA GLY A 295 -21.92 15.34 0.77
C GLY A 295 -21.65 14.64 -0.56
N GLY A 296 -21.53 15.42 -1.66
CA GLY A 296 -21.15 14.91 -2.97
C GLY A 296 -19.73 14.33 -3.00
N LEU A 297 -18.78 14.95 -2.31
CA LEU A 297 -17.41 14.44 -2.15
C LEU A 297 -17.41 13.08 -1.45
N LEU A 298 -18.11 12.94 -0.33
CA LEU A 298 -18.21 11.67 0.40
C LEU A 298 -18.91 10.59 -0.43
N LEU A 299 -20.00 10.95 -1.11
CA LEU A 299 -20.74 10.03 -1.98
C LEU A 299 -19.87 9.51 -3.14
N ALA A 300 -19.07 10.39 -3.77
CA ALA A 300 -18.13 9.99 -4.82
C ALA A 300 -16.94 9.18 -4.28
N SER A 301 -16.52 9.42 -3.04
CA SER A 301 -15.42 8.69 -2.40
C SER A 301 -15.81 7.28 -1.96
N ALA A 302 -17.08 7.01 -1.69
CA ALA A 302 -17.54 5.68 -1.27
C ALA A 302 -17.28 4.59 -2.33
N PRO A 303 -17.70 4.74 -3.61
CA PRO A 303 -17.39 3.75 -4.64
C PRO A 303 -15.88 3.66 -4.95
N LEU A 304 -15.11 4.74 -4.76
CA LEU A 304 -13.65 4.69 -4.86
C LEU A 304 -13.06 3.73 -3.83
N ALA A 305 -13.44 3.91 -2.57
CA ALA A 305 -12.98 3.09 -1.46
C ALA A 305 -13.43 1.63 -1.58
N PHE A 306 -14.70 1.42 -1.94
CA PHE A 306 -15.25 0.09 -2.15
C PHE A 306 -14.55 -0.64 -3.30
N GLY A 307 -14.36 0.05 -4.42
CA GLY A 307 -13.67 -0.48 -5.60
C GLY A 307 -12.21 -0.82 -5.31
N SER A 308 -11.50 0.02 -4.54
CA SER A 308 -10.13 -0.25 -4.10
C SER A 308 -10.06 -1.49 -3.20
N GLY A 309 -11.01 -1.62 -2.26
CA GLY A 309 -11.13 -2.79 -1.39
C GLY A 309 -11.35 -4.11 -2.14
N LEU A 310 -12.00 -4.07 -3.31
CA LEU A 310 -12.18 -5.24 -4.18
C LEU A 310 -10.97 -5.51 -5.08
N ALA A 311 -10.43 -4.47 -5.73
CA ALA A 311 -9.43 -4.62 -6.79
C ALA A 311 -8.09 -5.14 -6.27
N SER A 312 -7.55 -4.54 -5.20
CA SER A 312 -6.21 -4.87 -4.67
C SER A 312 -6.04 -6.34 -4.29
N PRO A 313 -6.90 -6.94 -3.44
CA PRO A 313 -6.77 -8.36 -3.09
C PRO A 313 -7.07 -9.28 -4.28
N SER A 314 -7.96 -8.87 -5.20
CA SER A 314 -8.26 -9.66 -6.40
C SER A 314 -7.06 -9.75 -7.35
N ILE A 315 -6.30 -8.65 -7.55
CA ILE A 315 -5.06 -8.65 -8.33
C ILE A 315 -4.05 -9.65 -7.75
N MET A 316 -3.80 -9.59 -6.45
CA MET A 316 -2.84 -10.47 -5.78
C MET A 316 -3.27 -11.94 -5.83
N SER A 317 -4.57 -12.22 -5.64
CA SER A 317 -5.12 -13.57 -5.77
C SER A 317 -4.97 -14.11 -7.19
N MET A 318 -5.29 -13.31 -8.21
CA MET A 318 -5.14 -13.72 -9.61
C MET A 318 -3.68 -13.96 -9.99
N LEU A 319 -2.72 -13.13 -9.55
CA LEU A 319 -1.29 -13.37 -9.76
C LEU A 319 -0.84 -14.69 -9.14
N SER A 320 -1.28 -14.96 -7.91
CA SER A 320 -0.99 -16.22 -7.23
C SER A 320 -1.55 -17.44 -7.96
N ARG A 321 -2.79 -17.37 -8.46
CA ARG A 321 -3.46 -18.47 -9.18
C ARG A 321 -2.92 -18.73 -10.58
N LEU A 322 -2.38 -17.72 -11.25
CA LEU A 322 -1.77 -17.82 -12.57
C LEU A 322 -0.33 -18.34 -12.52
N SER A 323 0.31 -18.32 -11.36
CA SER A 323 1.66 -18.82 -11.14
C SER A 323 1.66 -20.26 -10.60
N ARG A 324 2.76 -21.00 -10.84
CA ARG A 324 2.99 -22.30 -10.21
C ARG A 324 3.27 -22.11 -8.72
N ALA A 325 2.96 -23.10 -7.89
CA ALA A 325 3.15 -23.01 -6.43
C ALA A 325 4.61 -22.68 -6.05
N GLU A 326 5.57 -23.22 -6.78
CA GLU A 326 7.01 -22.98 -6.60
C GLU A 326 7.46 -21.56 -6.98
N ASP A 327 6.76 -20.90 -7.94
CA ASP A 327 7.10 -19.59 -8.48
C ASP A 327 6.25 -18.43 -7.90
N GLN A 328 5.26 -18.74 -7.05
CA GLN A 328 4.32 -17.74 -6.52
C GLN A 328 5.01 -16.56 -5.84
N GLY A 329 6.02 -16.81 -5.02
CA GLY A 329 6.76 -15.75 -4.35
C GLY A 329 7.43 -14.78 -5.32
N GLY A 330 8.00 -15.29 -6.41
CA GLY A 330 8.61 -14.50 -7.48
C GLY A 330 7.58 -13.67 -8.24
N THR A 331 6.46 -14.29 -8.64
CA THR A 331 5.39 -13.62 -9.38
C THR A 331 4.74 -12.50 -8.56
N LEU A 332 4.48 -12.74 -7.27
CA LEU A 332 3.97 -11.71 -6.36
C LEU A 332 4.99 -10.57 -6.17
N GLY A 333 6.29 -10.87 -6.15
CA GLY A 333 7.37 -9.88 -6.13
C GLY A 333 7.39 -8.99 -7.38
N ILE A 334 7.22 -9.57 -8.59
CA ILE A 334 7.07 -8.80 -9.83
C ILE A 334 5.81 -7.93 -9.77
N GLY A 335 4.71 -8.45 -9.22
CA GLY A 335 3.49 -7.69 -8.98
C GLY A 335 3.73 -6.46 -8.11
N GLN A 336 4.46 -6.61 -7.01
CA GLN A 336 4.84 -5.48 -6.16
C GLN A 336 5.73 -4.46 -6.90
N SER A 337 6.61 -4.92 -7.78
CA SER A 337 7.42 -4.02 -8.62
C SER A 337 6.58 -3.23 -9.60
N ALA A 338 5.59 -3.86 -10.24
CA ALA A 338 4.64 -3.16 -11.11
C ALA A 338 3.82 -2.10 -10.34
N SER A 339 3.34 -2.44 -9.15
CA SER A 339 2.66 -1.49 -8.27
C SER A 339 3.60 -0.34 -7.83
N ALA A 340 4.86 -0.64 -7.52
CA ALA A 340 5.84 0.38 -7.14
C ALA A 340 6.09 1.38 -8.28
N LEU A 341 6.16 0.93 -9.53
CA LEU A 341 6.25 1.83 -10.70
C LEU A 341 5.03 2.75 -10.79
N GLY A 342 3.82 2.25 -10.52
CA GLY A 342 2.61 3.07 -10.45
C GLY A 342 2.71 4.16 -9.36
N ARG A 343 3.24 3.82 -8.18
CA ARG A 343 3.47 4.77 -7.09
C ARG A 343 4.61 5.77 -7.34
N ILE A 344 5.57 5.42 -8.21
CA ILE A 344 6.63 6.35 -8.61
C ILE A 344 6.09 7.37 -9.61
N VAL A 345 5.38 6.92 -10.64
CA VAL A 345 4.93 7.78 -11.74
C VAL A 345 3.64 8.55 -11.40
N GLY A 346 2.71 7.88 -10.69
CA GLY A 346 1.37 8.40 -10.41
C GLY A 346 1.33 9.77 -9.74
N PRO A 347 2.02 9.97 -8.60
CA PRO A 347 1.98 11.26 -7.89
C PRO A 347 2.49 12.42 -8.75
N LEU A 348 3.61 12.24 -9.45
CA LEU A 348 4.18 13.28 -10.31
C LEU A 348 3.27 13.60 -11.50
N ALA A 349 2.77 12.57 -12.19
CA ALA A 349 1.81 12.73 -13.27
C ALA A 349 0.51 13.38 -12.79
N GLY A 350 0.02 12.97 -11.61
CA GLY A 350 -1.18 13.49 -10.98
C GLY A 350 -1.05 14.98 -10.66
N THR A 351 -0.02 15.37 -9.90
CA THR A 351 0.16 16.76 -9.47
C THR A 351 0.51 17.69 -10.64
N THR A 352 1.30 17.23 -11.61
CA THR A 352 1.61 18.01 -12.81
C THR A 352 0.36 18.23 -13.66
N SER A 353 -0.46 17.20 -13.89
CA SER A 353 -1.70 17.38 -14.66
C SER A 353 -2.74 18.20 -13.89
N PHE A 354 -2.79 18.09 -12.54
CA PHE A 354 -3.67 18.86 -11.69
C PHE A 354 -3.35 20.38 -11.78
N SER A 355 -2.08 20.76 -11.82
CA SER A 355 -1.68 22.17 -11.95
C SER A 355 -2.10 22.81 -13.28
N VAL A 356 -2.31 22.00 -14.32
CA VAL A 356 -2.83 22.47 -15.62
C VAL A 356 -4.36 22.53 -15.61
N TRP A 357 -4.99 21.47 -15.11
CA TRP A 357 -6.44 21.36 -15.00
C TRP A 357 -6.82 20.41 -13.87
N HIS A 358 -7.54 20.92 -12.87
CA HIS A 358 -7.85 20.19 -11.65
C HIS A 358 -8.58 18.85 -11.86
N ALA A 359 -9.34 18.71 -12.94
CA ALA A 359 -10.01 17.46 -13.28
C ALA A 359 -9.12 16.47 -14.05
N ALA A 360 -7.99 16.92 -14.63
CA ALA A 360 -7.17 16.09 -15.51
C ALA A 360 -6.70 14.77 -14.88
N PRO A 361 -6.11 14.72 -13.66
CA PRO A 361 -5.65 13.47 -13.07
C PRO A 361 -6.80 12.50 -12.76
N TYR A 362 -7.98 13.04 -12.47
CA TYR A 362 -9.17 12.24 -12.16
C TYR A 362 -9.77 11.61 -13.41
N LEU A 363 -9.95 12.39 -14.48
CA LEU A 363 -10.48 11.87 -15.76
C LEU A 363 -9.46 10.96 -16.45
N GLY A 364 -8.17 11.31 -16.42
CA GLY A 364 -7.10 10.43 -16.87
C GLY A 364 -7.05 9.12 -16.08
N GLY A 365 -7.18 9.21 -14.76
CA GLY A 365 -7.30 8.05 -13.87
C GLY A 365 -8.52 7.19 -14.18
N ALA A 366 -9.68 7.81 -14.46
CA ALA A 366 -10.88 7.09 -14.86
C ALA A 366 -10.69 6.32 -16.17
N ALA A 367 -10.07 6.94 -17.18
CA ALA A 367 -9.72 6.28 -18.43
C ALA A 367 -8.77 5.09 -18.22
N LEU A 368 -7.75 5.26 -17.37
CA LEU A 368 -6.85 4.19 -16.98
C LEU A 368 -7.58 3.05 -16.26
N MET A 369 -8.53 3.34 -15.36
CA MET A 369 -9.34 2.32 -14.68
C MET A 369 -10.24 1.56 -15.67
N ALA A 370 -10.84 2.25 -16.63
CA ALA A 370 -11.63 1.61 -17.69
C ALA A 370 -10.75 0.71 -18.57
N MET A 371 -9.56 1.15 -18.95
CA MET A 371 -8.58 0.33 -19.66
C MET A 371 -8.16 -0.89 -18.84
N GLY A 372 -7.86 -0.70 -17.55
CA GLY A 372 -7.52 -1.78 -16.63
C GLY A 372 -8.63 -2.81 -16.50
N ALA A 373 -9.89 -2.36 -16.40
CA ALA A 373 -11.06 -3.24 -16.36
C ALA A 373 -11.22 -4.03 -17.67
N ALA A 374 -11.05 -3.39 -18.82
CA ALA A 374 -11.10 -4.03 -20.12
C ALA A 374 -10.01 -5.10 -20.28
N VAL A 375 -8.75 -4.78 -19.88
CA VAL A 375 -7.65 -5.75 -19.90
C VAL A 375 -7.92 -6.90 -18.92
N ALA A 376 -8.39 -6.62 -17.70
CA ALA A 376 -8.72 -7.65 -16.71
C ALA A 376 -9.81 -8.62 -17.22
N ALA A 377 -10.80 -8.10 -17.96
CA ALA A 377 -11.87 -8.90 -18.56
C ALA A 377 -11.36 -9.91 -19.59
N THR A 378 -10.22 -9.67 -20.25
CA THR A 378 -9.61 -10.60 -21.22
C THR A 378 -8.77 -11.70 -20.60
N VAL A 379 -8.52 -11.65 -19.27
CA VAL A 379 -7.69 -12.66 -18.60
C VAL A 379 -8.50 -13.93 -18.36
N SER A 380 -8.01 -15.05 -18.85
CA SER A 380 -8.55 -16.37 -18.54
C SER A 380 -7.85 -16.87 -17.28
N VAL A 381 -8.60 -17.05 -16.20
CA VAL A 381 -8.12 -17.70 -14.98
C VAL A 381 -8.50 -19.17 -15.12
N PRO A 382 -7.56 -20.14 -14.96
CA PRO A 382 -7.93 -21.54 -14.90
C PRO A 382 -8.97 -21.73 -13.79
N GLU A 383 -10.11 -22.31 -14.09
CA GLU A 383 -11.07 -22.70 -13.07
C GLU A 383 -10.36 -23.69 -12.17
N GLY A 384 -9.97 -23.25 -10.99
CA GLY A 384 -9.33 -24.08 -10.00
C GLY A 384 -10.26 -25.21 -9.65
N GLY A 385 -9.79 -26.44 -9.77
CA GLY A 385 -10.51 -27.67 -9.50
C GLY A 385 -11.21 -27.67 -8.16
N GLY A 386 -12.45 -27.26 -8.17
CA GLY A 386 -13.42 -27.46 -7.11
C GLY A 386 -14.04 -28.84 -7.30
N SER A 387 -13.26 -29.90 -7.22
CA SER A 387 -13.78 -31.25 -6.92
C SER A 387 -12.68 -32.30 -6.92
N ALA A 388 -11.74 -32.20 -5.98
CA ALA A 388 -11.07 -33.40 -5.49
C ALA A 388 -11.79 -33.92 -4.22
N ARG A 389 -13.13 -33.89 -4.24
CA ARG A 389 -13.97 -34.64 -3.31
C ARG A 389 -14.71 -35.67 -4.12
N GLY A 390 -14.21 -36.92 -4.12
CA GLY A 390 -14.99 -38.04 -4.59
C GLY A 390 -14.31 -38.95 -5.62
N ALA A 391 -13.14 -39.48 -5.30
CA ALA A 391 -12.68 -40.72 -5.87
C ALA A 391 -12.02 -41.58 -4.76
N VAL A 392 -12.81 -41.90 -3.77
CA VAL A 392 -12.52 -43.12 -3.00
C VAL A 392 -13.07 -44.26 -3.88
N ALA A 393 -12.18 -44.91 -4.61
CA ALA A 393 -12.49 -46.15 -5.26
C ALA A 393 -12.88 -47.20 -4.16
N PRO A 394 -13.97 -47.97 -4.31
CA PRO A 394 -14.22 -49.06 -3.40
C PRO A 394 -13.17 -50.14 -3.65
N ALA A 395 -12.48 -50.49 -2.59
CA ALA A 395 -11.65 -51.68 -2.57
C ALA A 395 -12.54 -52.90 -2.81
N ALA A 396 -12.20 -53.66 -3.86
CA ALA A 396 -12.63 -55.05 -4.05
C ALA A 396 -11.62 -55.99 -3.42
#